data_1fbfe9ef21dd3e0552f817eba6f37a18
#
_entry.id   1fbfe9ef21dd3e0552f817eba6f37a18
#
_cell.length_a   1.000
_cell.length_b   1.000
_cell.length_c   1.000
_cell.angle_alpha   90.00
_cell.angle_beta   90.00
_cell.angle_gamma   90.00
#
_symmetry.space_group_name_H-M   'P 1'
#
loop_
_entity.id
_entity.type
_entity.pdbx_description
1 polymer ?
#
loop_
_entity_poly.entity_id
_entity_poly.type
_entity_poly.pdbx_seq_one_letter_code
_entity_poly.pdbx_strand_id
1 'polypeptide(L)'
;MAGKERRFQEPGQEELPGSLPRTPWKKVLKYLGVFTVATLILTVLVLEIFSRGAAQIFNYAVSQQDMLRGTITVEKLLADLTGHVRFENLEWQDVNGHTILRIPRGTFDVRLWDIVTGNLKATTVQELTLSDAAISVHLDKEMRVDFIRQSPEVIRLGENPAEDWEREISLAGKSEEELKEIGERRRRMRQRYLERQLANFNRADRRIKLHLMLDKCRIEVFHKERHYLFNPVRVNADINTDGLTHVRVSTGAFGGTMVGSGLSLHGDIDFRANPAPECDLSMMLYEVDPSSLGFGVKISDRMTLQAHFTGPVARPVGRGIVKMDELNIPALRFTDVLGSIYYEDALLQFSDVSAAVYGGRFLASGEYNIDTRYYRLDGHGAALQADKALPGSRLTCAVELDIHMESKGSPQQTICYGSFRSGDGHYHLLPFAWLSGEFYNTYHNLRFSALNIQMAAFRISTDALAIKDGKLTMKEIRLTDEEGNLLREWEPPARRDDDDE
;
A
#
# COMPACT_ATOMS: atom_id res chain seq x y z
N MET A 1 -21.03 23.27 -61.14
CA MET A 1 -21.58 22.59 -59.96
C MET A 1 -20.40 22.09 -59.14
N ALA A 2 -20.08 22.77 -58.07
CA ALA A 2 -18.86 22.54 -57.28
C ALA A 2 -19.21 21.62 -56.08
N GLY A 3 -18.57 20.45 -56.06
CA GLY A 3 -18.61 19.53 -54.92
C GLY A 3 -17.64 19.99 -53.84
N LYS A 4 -18.18 20.35 -52.66
CA LYS A 4 -17.41 20.64 -51.48
C LYS A 4 -16.88 19.32 -50.85
N GLU A 5 -15.60 19.06 -50.97
CA GLU A 5 -14.91 18.08 -50.13
C GLU A 5 -14.87 18.57 -48.67
N ARG A 6 -15.53 17.85 -47.80
CA ARG A 6 -15.35 18.00 -46.36
C ARG A 6 -14.08 17.22 -45.95
N ARG A 7 -13.03 17.95 -45.63
CA ARG A 7 -11.91 17.40 -44.88
C ARG A 7 -12.42 16.94 -43.49
N PHE A 8 -12.34 15.66 -43.26
CA PHE A 8 -12.38 15.13 -41.90
C PHE A 8 -11.13 15.60 -41.19
N GLN A 9 -11.30 16.40 -40.16
CA GLN A 9 -10.28 16.64 -39.16
C GLN A 9 -10.13 15.34 -38.32
N GLU A 10 -8.96 14.78 -38.35
CA GLU A 10 -8.57 13.75 -37.38
C GLU A 10 -8.72 14.34 -35.96
N PRO A 11 -9.36 13.61 -35.04
CA PRO A 11 -9.38 14.03 -33.66
C PRO A 11 -7.96 13.98 -33.12
N GLY A 12 -7.54 15.10 -32.51
CA GLY A 12 -6.24 15.23 -31.90
C GLY A 12 -5.93 14.05 -30.98
N GLN A 13 -4.71 13.59 -31.05
CA GLN A 13 -4.14 12.68 -30.06
C GLN A 13 -4.29 13.36 -28.70
N GLU A 14 -5.27 12.90 -27.92
CA GLU A 14 -5.27 13.15 -26.48
C GLU A 14 -3.97 12.54 -25.93
N GLU A 15 -3.08 13.38 -25.52
CA GLU A 15 -1.94 12.99 -24.71
C GLU A 15 -2.49 12.31 -23.46
N LEU A 16 -2.34 11.00 -23.39
CA LEU A 16 -2.65 10.21 -22.21
C LEU A 16 -1.91 10.82 -21.02
N PRO A 17 -2.60 11.21 -19.96
CA PRO A 17 -1.96 11.78 -18.79
C PRO A 17 -1.05 10.73 -18.16
N GLY A 18 0.22 10.83 -18.49
CA GLY A 18 1.26 9.91 -18.06
C GLY A 18 1.66 10.15 -16.63
N SER A 19 1.12 9.40 -15.71
CA SER A 19 1.61 9.47 -14.34
C SER A 19 1.26 8.23 -13.52
N LEU A 20 2.26 7.59 -13.08
CA LEU A 20 2.20 6.30 -12.40
C LEU A 20 2.53 6.44 -10.91
N PRO A 21 1.73 5.82 -10.03
CA PRO A 21 1.84 5.94 -8.59
C PRO A 21 3.03 5.18 -7.97
N ARG A 22 3.64 5.79 -6.96
CA ARG A 22 4.50 5.09 -6.00
C ARG A 22 3.64 4.43 -4.95
N THR A 23 3.14 3.29 -5.26
CA THR A 23 2.50 2.49 -4.25
C THR A 23 3.50 1.54 -3.63
N PRO A 24 3.39 1.24 -2.36
CA PRO A 24 4.05 0.09 -1.76
C PRO A 24 3.52 -1.24 -2.32
N TRP A 25 2.37 -1.27 -2.98
CA TRP A 25 1.98 -2.34 -3.91
C TRP A 25 3.04 -2.57 -4.96
N LYS A 26 3.60 -1.51 -5.54
CA LYS A 26 4.79 -1.66 -6.36
C LYS A 26 5.99 -2.12 -5.54
N LYS A 27 6.04 -1.81 -4.25
CA LYS A 27 7.03 -2.43 -3.37
C LYS A 27 6.68 -3.90 -3.11
N VAL A 28 5.44 -4.26 -2.88
CA VAL A 28 4.99 -5.67 -2.72
C VAL A 28 4.98 -6.40 -4.07
N LEU A 29 4.49 -5.79 -5.16
CA LEU A 29 4.67 -6.34 -6.52
C LEU A 29 6.12 -6.28 -6.98
N LYS A 30 6.91 -5.31 -6.52
CA LYS A 30 8.33 -5.25 -6.77
C LYS A 30 9.09 -6.25 -5.91
N TYR A 31 8.66 -6.51 -4.68
CA TYR A 31 9.17 -7.59 -3.84
C TYR A 31 8.69 -8.96 -4.37
N LEU A 32 7.44 -9.05 -4.85
CA LEU A 32 6.96 -10.21 -5.59
C LEU A 32 7.67 -10.34 -6.95
N GLY A 33 7.90 -9.23 -7.66
CA GLY A 33 8.65 -9.18 -8.91
C GLY A 33 10.15 -9.43 -8.69
N VAL A 34 10.76 -8.89 -7.64
CA VAL A 34 12.13 -9.22 -7.21
C VAL A 34 12.20 -10.68 -6.76
N PHE A 35 11.15 -11.18 -6.11
CA PHE A 35 11.02 -12.59 -5.76
C PHE A 35 10.88 -13.47 -7.01
N THR A 36 10.02 -13.11 -7.95
CA THR A 36 9.88 -13.81 -9.22
C THR A 36 11.16 -13.68 -10.06
N VAL A 37 11.79 -12.51 -10.06
CA VAL A 37 13.07 -12.28 -10.75
C VAL A 37 14.23 -12.99 -10.02
N ALA A 38 14.30 -13.03 -8.70
CA ALA A 38 15.29 -13.80 -7.97
C ALA A 38 15.13 -15.31 -8.21
N THR A 39 13.89 -15.80 -8.27
CA THR A 39 13.61 -17.19 -8.60
C THR A 39 13.86 -17.48 -10.08
N LEU A 40 13.59 -16.51 -10.95
CA LEU A 40 13.87 -16.60 -12.39
C LEU A 40 15.37 -16.56 -12.69
N ILE A 41 16.10 -15.72 -11.99
CA ILE A 41 17.56 -15.64 -12.04
C ILE A 41 18.17 -16.93 -11.50
N LEU A 42 17.65 -17.46 -10.40
CA LEU A 42 18.05 -18.76 -9.88
C LEU A 42 17.84 -19.85 -10.93
N THR A 43 16.74 -19.78 -11.67
CA THR A 43 16.41 -20.73 -12.74
C THR A 43 17.36 -20.62 -13.92
N VAL A 44 17.63 -19.41 -14.41
CA VAL A 44 18.60 -19.16 -15.49
C VAL A 44 20.01 -19.60 -15.07
N LEU A 45 20.34 -19.39 -13.81
CA LEU A 45 21.60 -19.74 -13.21
C LEU A 45 21.79 -21.26 -13.07
N VAL A 46 20.78 -21.93 -12.59
CA VAL A 46 20.71 -23.38 -12.56
C VAL A 46 20.88 -23.93 -13.98
N LEU A 47 20.27 -23.32 -15.00
CA LEU A 47 20.37 -23.69 -16.41
C LEU A 47 21.78 -23.61 -17.00
N GLU A 48 22.45 -22.51 -16.79
CA GLU A 48 23.80 -22.29 -17.35
C GLU A 48 24.84 -23.20 -16.70
N ILE A 49 24.60 -23.56 -15.45
CA ILE A 49 25.49 -24.38 -14.63
C ILE A 49 25.30 -25.87 -14.83
N PHE A 50 24.05 -26.34 -15.00
CA PHE A 50 23.75 -27.79 -15.12
C PHE A 50 24.06 -28.39 -16.46
N SER A 51 24.43 -27.59 -17.46
CA SER A 51 24.81 -28.12 -18.78
C SER A 51 26.07 -28.99 -18.79
N ARG A 52 26.80 -29.07 -17.69
CA ARG A 52 28.15 -29.66 -17.70
C ARG A 52 28.44 -30.76 -16.67
N GLY A 53 27.43 -31.42 -16.08
CA GLY A 53 27.64 -32.65 -15.32
C GLY A 53 27.81 -32.52 -13.80
N ALA A 54 28.64 -33.34 -13.18
CA ALA A 54 28.76 -33.56 -11.75
C ALA A 54 28.99 -32.27 -10.91
N ALA A 55 28.60 -32.30 -9.63
CA ALA A 55 28.67 -31.15 -8.70
C ALA A 55 30.03 -30.43 -8.68
N GLN A 56 31.13 -31.11 -8.93
CA GLN A 56 32.47 -30.49 -9.00
C GLN A 56 32.64 -29.62 -10.26
N ILE A 57 32.13 -30.07 -11.39
CA ILE A 57 32.14 -29.31 -12.65
C ILE A 57 31.19 -28.14 -12.53
N PHE A 58 30.06 -28.33 -11.85
CA PHE A 58 29.11 -27.30 -11.50
C PHE A 58 29.76 -26.20 -10.65
N ASN A 59 30.37 -26.57 -9.52
CA ASN A 59 31.01 -25.60 -8.63
C ASN A 59 32.15 -24.84 -9.33
N TYR A 60 32.91 -25.52 -10.18
CA TYR A 60 33.96 -24.89 -11.00
C TYR A 60 33.38 -23.95 -12.06
N ALA A 61 32.32 -24.38 -12.79
CA ALA A 61 31.67 -23.55 -13.80
C ALA A 61 31.05 -22.27 -13.18
N VAL A 62 30.47 -22.39 -11.99
CA VAL A 62 29.93 -21.23 -11.25
C VAL A 62 31.03 -20.27 -10.84
N SER A 63 32.19 -20.76 -10.43
CA SER A 63 33.30 -19.90 -10.05
C SER A 63 33.91 -19.12 -11.23
N GLN A 64 33.62 -19.51 -12.46
CA GLN A 64 34.11 -18.86 -13.69
C GLN A 64 33.11 -17.90 -14.32
N GLN A 65 31.89 -17.83 -13.81
CA GLN A 65 30.88 -16.95 -14.37
C GLN A 65 30.93 -15.53 -13.78
N ASP A 66 30.67 -14.52 -14.62
CA ASP A 66 30.76 -13.11 -14.24
C ASP A 66 29.43 -12.45 -13.87
N MET A 67 28.30 -13.13 -14.08
CA MET A 67 26.97 -12.52 -13.88
C MET A 67 26.54 -12.47 -12.42
N LEU A 68 26.94 -13.46 -11.63
CA LEU A 68 26.58 -13.57 -10.21
C LEU A 68 27.79 -13.31 -9.35
N ARG A 69 27.55 -12.59 -8.28
CA ARG A 69 28.55 -12.33 -7.27
C ARG A 69 28.41 -13.38 -6.17
N GLY A 70 29.54 -13.89 -5.71
CA GLY A 70 29.57 -14.81 -4.60
C GLY A 70 29.90 -16.24 -5.02
N THR A 71 29.68 -17.16 -4.10
CA THR A 71 30.05 -18.58 -4.26
C THR A 71 28.78 -19.44 -4.16
N ILE A 72 28.58 -20.28 -5.18
CA ILE A 72 27.51 -21.27 -5.16
C ILE A 72 28.13 -22.65 -5.03
N THR A 73 27.63 -23.43 -4.10
CA THR A 73 28.08 -24.80 -3.84
C THR A 73 26.89 -25.74 -3.77
N VAL A 74 27.06 -26.94 -4.30
CA VAL A 74 26.11 -28.05 -4.19
C VAL A 74 26.84 -29.24 -3.62
N GLU A 75 26.28 -29.85 -2.60
CA GLU A 75 26.88 -31.01 -1.96
C GLU A 75 26.66 -32.28 -2.80
N LYS A 76 25.44 -32.48 -3.28
CA LYS A 76 25.08 -33.68 -4.04
C LYS A 76 24.16 -33.37 -5.20
N LEU A 77 24.48 -33.96 -6.34
CA LEU A 77 23.72 -33.82 -7.58
C LEU A 77 23.53 -35.17 -8.21
N LEU A 78 22.29 -35.53 -8.48
CA LEU A 78 21.89 -36.80 -9.10
C LEU A 78 21.03 -36.50 -10.32
N ALA A 79 21.49 -36.89 -11.50
CA ALA A 79 20.75 -36.76 -12.75
C ALA A 79 20.39 -38.15 -13.29
N ASP A 80 19.21 -38.30 -13.83
CA ASP A 80 18.82 -39.52 -14.55
C ASP A 80 18.78 -39.31 -16.08
N LEU A 81 18.59 -40.39 -16.80
CA LEU A 81 18.58 -40.40 -18.26
C LEU A 81 17.31 -39.74 -18.86
N THR A 82 16.33 -39.37 -18.05
CA THR A 82 15.11 -38.69 -18.51
C THR A 82 15.28 -37.18 -18.47
N GLY A 83 16.36 -36.67 -17.83
CA GLY A 83 16.62 -35.27 -17.64
C GLY A 83 16.08 -34.74 -16.30
N HIS A 84 15.63 -35.61 -15.42
CA HIS A 84 15.25 -35.25 -14.07
C HIS A 84 16.49 -35.19 -13.20
N VAL A 85 16.72 -34.05 -12.56
CA VAL A 85 17.86 -33.76 -11.71
C VAL A 85 17.40 -33.48 -10.29
N ARG A 86 18.00 -34.15 -9.31
CA ARG A 86 17.82 -33.91 -7.89
C ARG A 86 19.11 -33.35 -7.33
N PHE A 87 18.99 -32.36 -6.46
CA PHE A 87 20.12 -31.79 -5.75
C PHE A 87 19.83 -31.67 -4.27
N GLU A 88 20.87 -31.78 -3.47
CA GLU A 88 20.85 -31.65 -2.02
C GLU A 88 21.84 -30.60 -1.59
N ASN A 89 21.46 -29.78 -0.60
CA ASN A 89 22.29 -28.75 0.03
C ASN A 89 22.94 -27.78 -0.98
N LEU A 90 22.12 -27.10 -1.77
CA LEU A 90 22.58 -25.97 -2.57
C LEU A 90 22.68 -24.74 -1.66
N GLU A 91 23.85 -24.14 -1.60
CA GLU A 91 24.07 -22.91 -0.89
C GLU A 91 24.74 -21.88 -1.80
N TRP A 92 24.19 -20.67 -1.78
CA TRP A 92 24.75 -19.51 -2.45
C TRP A 92 25.05 -18.43 -1.42
N GLN A 93 26.31 -18.02 -1.34
CA GLN A 93 26.80 -16.96 -0.46
C GLN A 93 27.24 -15.76 -1.30
N ASP A 94 27.00 -14.56 -0.78
CA ASP A 94 27.51 -13.33 -1.38
C ASP A 94 29.03 -13.20 -1.24
N VAL A 95 29.58 -12.09 -1.74
CA VAL A 95 31.02 -11.81 -1.65
C VAL A 95 31.52 -11.57 -0.21
N ASN A 96 30.59 -11.33 0.72
CA ASN A 96 30.87 -11.10 2.14
C ASN A 96 30.66 -12.37 2.99
N GLY A 97 30.27 -13.48 2.37
CA GLY A 97 29.98 -14.74 3.05
C GLY A 97 28.58 -14.85 3.64
N HIS A 98 27.66 -13.91 3.36
CA HIS A 98 26.27 -14.04 3.79
C HIS A 98 25.53 -15.00 2.87
N THR A 99 24.74 -15.89 3.47
CA THR A 99 23.92 -16.84 2.70
C THR A 99 22.71 -16.11 2.07
N ILE A 100 22.71 -16.02 0.74
CA ILE A 100 21.60 -15.48 -0.07
C ILE A 100 20.53 -16.54 -0.24
N LEU A 101 20.95 -17.79 -0.50
CA LEU A 101 20.05 -18.89 -0.80
C LEU A 101 20.60 -20.17 -0.19
N ARG A 102 19.73 -20.87 0.53
CA ARG A 102 19.98 -22.22 1.00
C ARG A 102 18.80 -23.11 0.64
N ILE A 103 19.07 -24.16 -0.10
CA ILE A 103 18.06 -25.13 -0.54
C ILE A 103 18.49 -26.51 -0.05
N PRO A 104 17.80 -27.06 0.97
CA PRO A 104 18.11 -28.40 1.47
C PRO A 104 17.88 -29.47 0.41
N ARG A 105 16.77 -29.35 -0.33
CA ARG A 105 16.39 -30.29 -1.39
C ARG A 105 15.65 -29.56 -2.50
N GLY A 106 15.96 -29.96 -3.74
CA GLY A 106 15.25 -29.46 -4.91
C GLY A 106 15.35 -30.43 -6.07
N THR A 107 14.45 -30.27 -7.02
CA THR A 107 14.43 -31.00 -8.27
C THR A 107 14.20 -30.05 -9.42
N PHE A 108 14.74 -30.39 -10.58
CA PHE A 108 14.43 -29.69 -11.82
C PHE A 108 14.50 -30.66 -13.00
N ASP A 109 13.69 -30.39 -14.01
CA ASP A 109 13.63 -31.13 -15.22
C ASP A 109 14.25 -30.35 -16.38
N VAL A 110 15.13 -31.01 -17.15
CA VAL A 110 15.83 -30.41 -18.30
C VAL A 110 15.59 -31.16 -19.57
N ARG A 111 15.62 -30.46 -20.70
CA ARG A 111 15.63 -31.08 -22.02
C ARG A 111 17.03 -31.61 -22.32
N LEU A 112 17.19 -32.92 -22.23
CA LEU A 112 18.48 -33.58 -22.49
C LEU A 112 19.08 -33.24 -23.85
N TRP A 113 18.25 -33.07 -24.89
CA TRP A 113 18.73 -32.75 -26.23
C TRP A 113 19.45 -31.39 -26.27
N ASP A 114 18.96 -30.39 -25.55
CA ASP A 114 19.60 -29.08 -25.48
C ASP A 114 20.98 -29.17 -24.79
N ILE A 115 21.12 -30.07 -23.80
CA ILE A 115 22.37 -30.31 -23.11
C ILE A 115 23.36 -31.04 -24.02
N VAL A 116 22.92 -32.12 -24.68
CA VAL A 116 23.77 -32.94 -25.57
C VAL A 116 24.28 -32.13 -26.76
N THR A 117 23.45 -31.25 -27.32
CA THR A 117 23.84 -30.40 -28.45
C THR A 117 24.56 -29.11 -28.01
N GLY A 118 24.71 -28.85 -26.71
CA GLY A 118 25.30 -27.62 -26.20
C GLY A 118 24.50 -26.35 -26.51
N ASN A 119 23.22 -26.50 -26.94
CA ASN A 119 22.35 -25.38 -27.30
C ASN A 119 21.43 -25.00 -26.13
N LEU A 120 22.03 -24.50 -25.08
CA LEU A 120 21.30 -24.13 -23.87
C LEU A 120 20.47 -22.86 -24.10
N LYS A 121 19.20 -22.95 -23.76
CA LYS A 121 18.22 -21.88 -23.86
C LYS A 121 17.57 -21.65 -22.50
N ALA A 122 16.97 -20.48 -22.29
CA ALA A 122 16.16 -20.21 -21.11
C ALA A 122 14.92 -21.13 -20.97
N THR A 123 14.60 -21.90 -22.03
CA THR A 123 13.54 -22.93 -22.07
C THR A 123 14.06 -24.34 -21.83
N THR A 124 15.36 -24.53 -21.58
CA THR A 124 15.95 -25.86 -21.34
C THR A 124 15.49 -26.45 -20.02
N VAL A 125 15.31 -25.64 -18.96
CA VAL A 125 14.61 -26.06 -17.72
C VAL A 125 13.11 -25.94 -17.93
N GLN A 126 12.38 -26.98 -17.63
CA GLN A 126 10.94 -27.09 -17.83
C GLN A 126 10.20 -26.99 -16.49
N GLU A 127 10.77 -27.56 -15.44
CA GLU A 127 10.22 -27.61 -14.12
C GLU A 127 11.31 -27.33 -13.08
N LEU A 128 10.97 -26.56 -12.04
CA LEU A 128 11.83 -26.32 -10.90
C LEU A 128 11.01 -26.41 -9.61
N THR A 129 11.35 -27.37 -8.76
CA THR A 129 10.73 -27.55 -7.45
C THR A 129 11.76 -27.33 -6.35
N LEU A 130 11.46 -26.42 -5.44
CA LEU A 130 12.28 -26.12 -4.26
C LEU A 130 11.46 -26.37 -3.00
N SER A 131 12.01 -27.16 -2.07
CA SER A 131 11.36 -27.47 -0.80
C SER A 131 12.21 -26.96 0.35
N ASP A 132 11.54 -26.36 1.34
CA ASP A 132 12.16 -25.83 2.57
C ASP A 132 13.31 -24.84 2.31
N ALA A 133 13.31 -24.16 1.17
CA ALA A 133 14.35 -23.22 0.80
C ALA A 133 14.30 -21.95 1.66
N ALA A 134 15.46 -21.47 2.08
CA ALA A 134 15.63 -20.16 2.71
C ALA A 134 16.27 -19.19 1.70
N ILE A 135 15.60 -18.09 1.43
CA ILE A 135 16.00 -17.06 0.48
C ILE A 135 16.15 -15.74 1.22
N SER A 136 17.32 -15.13 1.19
CA SER A 136 17.61 -13.83 1.77
C SER A 136 17.98 -12.84 0.67
N VAL A 137 17.17 -11.80 0.50
CA VAL A 137 17.34 -10.77 -0.52
C VAL A 137 17.69 -9.45 0.15
N HIS A 138 18.88 -8.94 -0.14
CA HIS A 138 19.28 -7.62 0.27
C HIS A 138 19.09 -6.65 -0.89
N LEU A 139 18.33 -5.59 -0.63
CA LEU A 139 18.05 -4.56 -1.60
C LEU A 139 18.85 -3.30 -1.25
N ASP A 140 19.52 -2.76 -2.25
CA ASP A 140 20.19 -1.47 -2.11
C ASP A 140 19.18 -0.31 -2.01
N LYS A 141 19.68 0.89 -1.89
CA LYS A 141 18.85 2.09 -1.81
C LYS A 141 17.96 2.27 -3.03
N GLU A 142 18.37 1.83 -4.19
CA GLU A 142 17.60 1.88 -5.44
C GLU A 142 16.72 0.64 -5.66
N MET A 143 16.54 -0.20 -4.64
CA MET A 143 15.76 -1.43 -4.70
C MET A 143 16.34 -2.48 -5.67
N ARG A 144 17.65 -2.46 -5.89
CA ARG A 144 18.35 -3.45 -6.71
C ARG A 144 18.90 -4.54 -5.80
N VAL A 145 18.99 -5.75 -6.33
CA VAL A 145 19.63 -6.86 -5.63
C VAL A 145 21.15 -6.75 -5.73
N ASP A 146 21.85 -6.99 -4.66
CA ASP A 146 23.31 -6.82 -4.54
C ASP A 146 24.13 -7.98 -5.16
N PHE A 147 23.49 -9.13 -5.33
CA PHE A 147 24.14 -10.36 -5.81
C PHE A 147 24.13 -10.54 -7.33
N ILE A 148 23.52 -9.60 -8.08
CA ILE A 148 23.54 -9.62 -9.55
C ILE A 148 24.46 -8.52 -10.05
N ARG A 149 25.40 -8.90 -10.93
CA ARG A 149 26.23 -7.92 -11.62
C ARG A 149 25.39 -7.16 -12.64
N GLN A 150 25.26 -5.88 -12.47
CA GLN A 150 24.53 -5.03 -13.42
C GLN A 150 25.38 -4.79 -14.67
N SER A 151 24.73 -4.83 -15.85
CA SER A 151 25.41 -4.44 -17.07
C SER A 151 25.85 -2.96 -17.00
N PRO A 152 26.97 -2.59 -17.66
CA PRO A 152 27.43 -1.20 -17.70
C PRO A 152 26.36 -0.22 -18.23
N GLU A 153 25.47 -0.67 -19.13
CA GLU A 153 24.35 0.13 -19.61
C GLU A 153 23.31 0.40 -18.54
N VAL A 154 23.02 -0.59 -17.68
CA VAL A 154 22.08 -0.41 -16.56
C VAL A 154 22.68 0.52 -15.51
N ILE A 155 24.01 0.45 -15.29
CA ILE A 155 24.73 1.35 -14.40
C ILE A 155 24.65 2.80 -14.94
N ARG A 156 24.93 3.01 -16.23
CA ARG A 156 24.84 4.35 -16.87
C ARG A 156 23.44 4.94 -16.83
N LEU A 157 22.41 4.10 -16.95
CA LEU A 157 21.01 4.53 -16.82
C LEU A 157 20.60 4.77 -15.35
N GLY A 158 21.38 4.27 -14.40
CA GLY A 158 21.20 4.43 -12.95
C GLY A 158 21.85 5.67 -12.36
N GLU A 159 22.78 6.32 -13.08
CA GLU A 159 23.51 7.52 -12.63
C GLU A 159 22.67 8.81 -12.60
N ASN A 160 21.40 8.77 -12.96
CA ASN A 160 20.49 9.85 -12.65
C ASN A 160 19.99 9.74 -11.20
N PRO A 161 20.08 10.82 -10.42
CA PRO A 161 19.99 10.77 -8.97
C PRO A 161 18.63 10.22 -8.50
N ALA A 162 18.60 8.92 -8.25
CA ALA A 162 17.61 8.31 -7.40
C ALA A 162 17.76 8.82 -5.94
N GLU A 163 18.75 9.62 -5.64
CA GLU A 163 19.05 10.16 -4.32
C GLU A 163 17.90 10.95 -3.71
N ASP A 164 17.07 11.57 -4.53
CA ASP A 164 15.90 12.29 -4.05
C ASP A 164 14.68 11.40 -3.74
N TRP A 165 14.77 10.13 -4.04
CA TRP A 165 13.68 9.20 -3.75
C TRP A 165 13.50 8.92 -2.28
N GLU A 166 14.56 9.05 -1.54
CA GLU A 166 14.73 8.41 -0.25
C GLU A 166 14.87 9.37 0.90
N ARG A 167 15.12 10.63 0.61
CA ARG A 167 14.86 11.61 1.64
C ARG A 167 13.37 11.52 1.92
N GLU A 168 13.00 11.10 3.11
CA GLU A 168 11.69 11.40 3.66
C GLU A 168 11.57 12.92 3.56
N ILE A 169 11.08 13.37 2.41
CA ILE A 169 10.75 14.77 2.25
C ILE A 169 9.65 14.97 3.26
N SER A 170 9.99 15.64 4.36
CA SER A 170 8.99 16.06 5.32
C SER A 170 7.96 16.87 4.55
N LEU A 171 6.76 16.34 4.45
CA LEU A 171 5.64 17.05 3.80
C LEU A 171 5.05 18.09 4.76
N ALA A 172 5.48 18.06 6.02
CA ALA A 172 5.04 19.00 7.04
C ALA A 172 5.49 20.43 6.70
N GLY A 173 4.57 21.38 6.75
CA GLY A 173 4.85 22.79 6.50
C GLY A 173 5.01 23.22 5.05
N LYS A 174 4.80 22.33 4.08
CA LYS A 174 4.88 22.65 2.66
C LYS A 174 3.59 23.26 2.14
N SER A 175 3.73 24.20 1.21
CA SER A 175 2.59 24.81 0.51
C SER A 175 1.91 23.80 -0.43
N GLU A 176 0.69 24.10 -0.86
CA GLU A 176 -0.06 23.27 -1.80
C GLU A 176 0.66 23.12 -3.14
N GLU A 177 1.30 24.20 -3.60
CA GLU A 177 2.10 24.23 -4.83
C GLU A 177 3.34 23.33 -4.72
N GLU A 178 4.05 23.38 -3.59
CA GLU A 178 5.20 22.50 -3.32
C GLU A 178 4.79 21.02 -3.23
N LEU A 179 3.64 20.71 -2.62
CA LEU A 179 3.11 19.35 -2.54
C LEU A 179 2.74 18.81 -3.93
N LYS A 180 2.15 19.66 -4.78
CA LYS A 180 1.83 19.33 -6.17
C LYS A 180 3.11 19.06 -6.97
N GLU A 181 4.11 19.92 -6.84
CA GLU A 181 5.40 19.75 -7.51
C GLU A 181 6.13 18.46 -7.08
N ILE A 182 6.12 18.14 -5.79
CA ILE A 182 6.65 16.89 -5.25
C ILE A 182 5.89 15.69 -5.85
N GLY A 183 4.57 15.76 -5.91
CA GLY A 183 3.72 14.74 -6.49
C GLY A 183 4.06 14.51 -7.98
N GLU A 184 4.14 15.57 -8.77
CA GLU A 184 4.49 15.49 -10.20
C GLU A 184 5.91 14.96 -10.43
N ARG A 185 6.88 15.36 -9.59
CA ARG A 185 8.25 14.85 -9.66
C ARG A 185 8.30 13.36 -9.36
N ARG A 186 7.64 12.93 -8.30
CA ARG A 186 7.50 11.50 -7.92
C ARG A 186 6.83 10.70 -9.03
N ARG A 187 5.84 11.27 -9.68
CA ARG A 187 5.10 10.75 -10.80
C ARG A 187 6.01 10.50 -12.03
N ARG A 188 6.77 11.50 -12.47
CA ARG A 188 7.72 11.41 -13.60
C ARG A 188 8.82 10.38 -13.36
N MET A 189 9.31 10.28 -12.15
CA MET A 189 10.34 9.30 -11.79
C MET A 189 9.82 7.86 -11.88
N ARG A 190 8.57 7.60 -11.48
CA ARG A 190 7.93 6.28 -11.61
C ARG A 190 7.73 5.85 -13.04
N GLN A 191 7.28 6.77 -13.87
CA GLN A 191 7.08 6.50 -15.29
C GLN A 191 8.40 6.05 -15.94
N ARG A 192 9.48 6.80 -15.74
CA ARG A 192 10.81 6.43 -16.24
C ARG A 192 11.29 5.07 -15.74
N TYR A 193 11.03 4.77 -14.47
CA TYR A 193 11.39 3.47 -13.92
C TYR A 193 10.64 2.32 -14.62
N LEU A 194 9.35 2.48 -14.86
CA LEU A 194 8.52 1.47 -15.51
C LEU A 194 8.86 1.29 -16.99
N GLU A 195 9.11 2.38 -17.69
CA GLU A 195 9.59 2.33 -19.08
C GLU A 195 10.88 1.51 -19.18
N ARG A 196 11.80 1.68 -18.23
CA ARG A 196 13.04 0.89 -18.17
C ARG A 196 12.78 -0.60 -17.87
N GLN A 197 11.86 -0.89 -16.95
CA GLN A 197 11.48 -2.27 -16.64
C GLN A 197 10.84 -2.96 -17.85
N LEU A 198 9.94 -2.28 -18.55
CA LEU A 198 9.31 -2.79 -19.77
C LEU A 198 10.32 -2.99 -20.91
N ALA A 199 11.24 -2.05 -21.11
CA ALA A 199 12.31 -2.20 -22.10
C ALA A 199 13.23 -3.40 -21.80
N ASN A 200 13.48 -3.70 -20.52
CA ASN A 200 14.24 -4.87 -20.11
C ASN A 200 13.46 -6.19 -20.30
N PHE A 201 12.14 -6.18 -20.21
CA PHE A 201 11.29 -7.35 -20.47
C PHE A 201 11.18 -7.68 -21.97
N ASN A 202 11.21 -6.68 -22.83
CA ASN A 202 11.03 -6.87 -24.28
C ASN A 202 12.28 -7.41 -25.02
N ARG A 203 13.34 -7.76 -24.32
CA ARG A 203 14.51 -8.37 -24.96
C ARG A 203 14.24 -9.82 -25.34
N ALA A 204 14.32 -10.11 -26.63
CA ALA A 204 14.00 -11.40 -27.23
C ALA A 204 14.82 -12.60 -26.73
N ASP A 205 15.96 -12.35 -26.08
CA ASP A 205 16.87 -13.33 -25.50
C ASP A 205 16.45 -13.85 -24.11
N ARG A 206 15.37 -13.32 -23.54
CA ARG A 206 14.89 -13.67 -22.19
C ARG A 206 13.56 -14.42 -22.18
N ARG A 207 13.29 -15.21 -23.20
CA ARG A 207 12.09 -16.05 -23.25
C ARG A 207 12.19 -17.19 -22.26
N ILE A 208 11.26 -17.26 -21.32
CA ILE A 208 11.23 -18.26 -20.27
C ILE A 208 9.93 -19.03 -20.37
N LYS A 209 10.03 -20.34 -20.29
CA LYS A 209 8.90 -21.24 -20.15
C LYS A 209 9.23 -22.27 -19.09
N LEU A 210 8.63 -22.15 -17.92
CA LEU A 210 9.00 -22.89 -16.72
C LEU A 210 7.80 -23.11 -15.81
N HIS A 211 7.63 -24.33 -15.34
CA HIS A 211 6.79 -24.63 -14.19
C HIS A 211 7.62 -24.47 -12.89
N LEU A 212 7.22 -23.53 -12.03
CA LEU A 212 7.91 -23.23 -10.75
C LEU A 212 7.05 -23.66 -9.59
N MET A 213 7.61 -24.49 -8.72
CA MET A 213 7.00 -24.89 -7.46
C MET A 213 7.91 -24.57 -6.27
N LEU A 214 7.45 -23.74 -5.35
CA LEU A 214 8.07 -23.54 -4.05
C LEU A 214 7.16 -24.10 -2.97
N ASP A 215 7.68 -24.98 -2.14
CA ASP A 215 6.93 -25.53 -0.99
C ASP A 215 7.64 -25.18 0.32
N LYS A 216 6.90 -24.59 1.23
CA LYS A 216 7.34 -24.22 2.59
C LYS A 216 8.65 -23.41 2.65
N CYS A 217 8.88 -22.58 1.64
CA CYS A 217 10.06 -21.73 1.60
C CYS A 217 9.95 -20.60 2.63
N ARG A 218 11.11 -20.15 3.09
CA ARG A 218 11.26 -18.94 3.90
C ARG A 218 11.91 -17.86 3.07
N ILE A 219 11.29 -16.69 3.00
CA ILE A 219 11.82 -15.55 2.24
C ILE A 219 12.00 -14.37 3.17
N GLU A 220 13.22 -13.84 3.18
CA GLU A 220 13.59 -12.65 3.91
C GLU A 220 14.00 -11.56 2.93
N VAL A 221 13.48 -10.36 3.12
CA VAL A 221 13.85 -9.20 2.31
C VAL A 221 14.33 -8.09 3.24
N PHE A 222 15.56 -7.65 3.01
CA PHE A 222 16.17 -6.55 3.73
C PHE A 222 16.24 -5.33 2.83
N HIS A 223 15.69 -4.21 3.29
CA HIS A 223 15.77 -2.95 2.59
C HIS A 223 15.94 -1.81 3.59
N LYS A 224 17.11 -1.19 3.60
CA LYS A 224 17.49 -0.19 4.61
C LYS A 224 17.36 -0.79 6.03
N GLU A 225 16.63 -0.11 6.91
CA GLU A 225 16.35 -0.55 8.28
C GLU A 225 15.15 -1.52 8.38
N ARG A 226 14.53 -1.88 7.24
CA ARG A 226 13.35 -2.73 7.23
C ARG A 226 13.71 -4.16 6.87
N HIS A 227 13.16 -5.08 7.64
CA HIS A 227 13.26 -6.51 7.43
C HIS A 227 11.86 -7.10 7.25
N TYR A 228 11.64 -7.80 6.17
CA TYR A 228 10.37 -8.47 5.84
C TYR A 228 10.60 -9.97 5.80
N LEU A 229 9.83 -10.70 6.58
CA LEU A 229 9.89 -12.16 6.66
C LEU A 229 8.56 -12.77 6.22
N PHE A 230 8.63 -13.69 5.27
CA PHE A 230 7.50 -14.47 4.78
C PHE A 230 7.79 -15.95 5.03
N ASN A 231 6.97 -16.60 5.86
CA ASN A 231 7.17 -18.00 6.24
C ASN A 231 5.87 -18.65 6.76
N PRO A 232 5.46 -19.80 6.18
CA PRO A 232 5.98 -20.41 4.97
C PRO A 232 5.49 -19.69 3.71
N VAL A 233 6.26 -19.78 2.64
CA VAL A 233 5.85 -19.33 1.30
C VAL A 233 5.64 -20.56 0.43
N ARG A 234 4.52 -20.57 -0.30
CA ARG A 234 4.22 -21.53 -1.35
C ARG A 234 3.94 -20.77 -2.64
N VAL A 235 4.58 -21.22 -3.70
CA VAL A 235 4.36 -20.70 -5.06
C VAL A 235 4.11 -21.85 -5.97
N ASN A 236 3.12 -21.70 -6.85
CA ASN A 236 2.92 -22.55 -8.00
C ASN A 236 2.68 -21.63 -9.19
N ALA A 237 3.58 -21.63 -10.15
CA ALA A 237 3.52 -20.74 -11.29
C ALA A 237 3.91 -21.41 -12.58
N ASP A 238 3.04 -21.29 -13.58
CA ASP A 238 3.34 -21.66 -14.96
C ASP A 238 3.82 -20.41 -15.70
N ILE A 239 5.13 -20.19 -15.68
CA ILE A 239 5.76 -18.99 -16.24
C ILE A 239 5.94 -19.16 -17.74
N ASN A 240 5.36 -18.27 -18.53
CA ASN A 240 5.53 -18.22 -19.98
C ASN A 240 5.59 -16.75 -20.43
N THR A 241 6.78 -16.24 -20.61
CA THR A 241 6.99 -14.84 -20.99
C THR A 241 6.67 -14.53 -22.46
N ASP A 242 6.32 -15.54 -23.26
CA ASP A 242 5.78 -15.39 -24.64
C ASP A 242 4.25 -15.56 -24.69
N GLY A 243 3.61 -15.75 -23.55
CA GLY A 243 2.20 -16.12 -23.50
C GLY A 243 1.53 -15.73 -22.19
N LEU A 244 0.68 -16.61 -21.72
CA LEU A 244 -0.01 -16.48 -20.45
C LEU A 244 0.82 -17.13 -19.34
N THR A 245 1.03 -16.40 -18.26
CA THR A 245 1.66 -16.88 -17.04
C THR A 245 0.59 -17.02 -15.97
N HIS A 246 0.43 -18.21 -15.41
CA HIS A 246 -0.46 -18.48 -14.29
C HIS A 246 0.35 -18.41 -12.98
N VAL A 247 -0.15 -17.69 -12.00
CA VAL A 247 0.54 -17.50 -10.72
C VAL A 247 -0.39 -17.80 -9.55
N ARG A 248 0.10 -18.60 -8.61
CA ARG A 248 -0.54 -18.80 -7.31
C ARG A 248 0.52 -18.72 -6.21
N VAL A 249 0.35 -17.76 -5.32
CA VAL A 249 1.25 -17.52 -4.18
C VAL A 249 0.43 -17.55 -2.90
N SER A 250 0.94 -18.21 -1.88
CA SER A 250 0.40 -18.11 -0.53
C SER A 250 1.53 -18.00 0.49
N THR A 251 1.31 -17.21 1.53
CA THR A 251 2.24 -17.08 2.63
C THR A 251 1.55 -17.37 3.94
N GLY A 252 2.32 -17.80 4.93
CA GLY A 252 1.90 -17.75 6.34
C GLY A 252 2.04 -16.34 6.90
N ALA A 253 2.07 -16.24 8.22
CA ALA A 253 2.20 -14.97 8.93
C ALA A 253 3.45 -14.20 8.48
N PHE A 254 3.31 -12.90 8.38
CA PHE A 254 4.41 -11.98 8.13
C PHE A 254 5.21 -11.75 9.41
N GLY A 255 6.49 -11.48 9.24
CA GLY A 255 7.39 -11.16 10.34
C GLY A 255 8.33 -10.00 10.01
N GLY A 256 9.11 -9.59 11.00
CA GLY A 256 9.98 -8.42 10.87
C GLY A 256 9.21 -7.11 10.96
N THR A 257 9.42 -6.21 10.01
CA THR A 257 8.77 -4.89 9.99
C THR A 257 7.29 -4.96 9.63
N MET A 258 6.89 -5.92 8.80
CA MET A 258 5.51 -6.10 8.38
C MET A 258 4.79 -7.07 9.33
N VAL A 259 3.57 -6.72 9.72
CA VAL A 259 2.75 -7.51 10.63
C VAL A 259 1.47 -7.92 9.92
N GLY A 260 1.15 -9.21 9.94
CA GLY A 260 -0.06 -9.77 9.33
C GLY A 260 -0.08 -11.29 9.37
N SER A 261 -1.25 -11.87 9.12
CA SER A 261 -1.47 -13.33 9.21
C SER A 261 -1.17 -14.05 7.89
N GLY A 262 -1.02 -13.33 6.78
CA GLY A 262 -0.61 -13.91 5.52
C GLY A 262 -1.16 -13.21 4.28
N LEU A 263 -0.77 -13.76 3.13
CA LEU A 263 -1.17 -13.32 1.79
C LEU A 263 -1.61 -14.53 0.97
N SER A 264 -2.67 -14.38 0.19
CA SER A 264 -3.00 -15.25 -0.93
C SER A 264 -3.10 -14.40 -2.20
N LEU A 265 -2.40 -14.79 -3.24
CA LEU A 265 -2.43 -14.14 -4.56
C LEU A 265 -2.58 -15.22 -5.62
N HIS A 266 -3.51 -15.04 -6.55
CA HIS A 266 -3.66 -15.94 -7.70
C HIS A 266 -4.20 -15.19 -8.91
N GLY A 267 -3.90 -15.67 -10.09
CA GLY A 267 -4.38 -15.13 -11.35
C GLY A 267 -3.36 -15.23 -12.46
N ASP A 268 -3.51 -14.38 -13.44
CA ASP A 268 -2.85 -14.49 -14.72
C ASP A 268 -2.11 -13.20 -15.10
N ILE A 269 -1.02 -13.35 -15.85
CA ILE A 269 -0.29 -12.27 -16.49
C ILE A 269 -0.15 -12.62 -17.97
N ASP A 270 -0.75 -11.83 -18.86
CA ASP A 270 -0.63 -11.98 -20.31
C ASP A 270 0.52 -11.13 -20.85
N PHE A 271 1.62 -11.78 -21.19
CA PHE A 271 2.79 -11.12 -21.78
C PHE A 271 2.62 -10.81 -23.28
N ARG A 272 1.56 -11.31 -23.93
CA ARG A 272 1.25 -11.01 -25.35
C ARG A 272 0.52 -9.68 -25.50
N ALA A 273 -0.05 -9.16 -24.41
CA ALA A 273 -0.77 -7.90 -24.45
C ALA A 273 0.14 -6.75 -24.87
N ASN A 274 -0.37 -5.86 -25.71
CA ASN A 274 0.36 -4.73 -26.27
C ASN A 274 -0.38 -3.42 -25.91
N PRO A 275 0.27 -2.39 -25.41
CA PRO A 275 1.73 -2.13 -25.44
C PRO A 275 2.51 -2.72 -24.25
N ALA A 276 1.89 -3.31 -23.29
CA ALA A 276 2.55 -3.82 -22.07
C ALA A 276 1.83 -5.07 -21.56
N PRO A 277 2.51 -5.97 -20.82
CA PRO A 277 1.88 -7.10 -20.16
C PRO A 277 0.71 -6.67 -19.27
N GLU A 278 -0.40 -7.39 -19.35
CA GLU A 278 -1.59 -7.16 -18.54
C GLU A 278 -1.73 -8.23 -17.47
N CYS A 279 -2.29 -7.85 -16.35
CA CYS A 279 -2.58 -8.75 -15.25
C CYS A 279 -4.08 -8.83 -14.95
N ASP A 280 -4.47 -9.99 -14.46
CA ASP A 280 -5.75 -10.30 -13.84
C ASP A 280 -5.44 -11.09 -12.57
N LEU A 281 -5.32 -10.38 -11.43
CA LEU A 281 -4.81 -10.93 -10.18
C LEU A 281 -5.78 -10.69 -9.04
N SER A 282 -6.19 -11.73 -8.37
CA SER A 282 -6.95 -11.69 -7.11
C SER A 282 -6.02 -11.85 -5.92
N MET A 283 -6.19 -11.01 -4.92
CA MET A 283 -5.37 -10.99 -3.73
C MET A 283 -6.21 -10.90 -2.47
N MET A 284 -5.75 -11.56 -1.44
CA MET A 284 -6.27 -11.42 -0.09
C MET A 284 -5.10 -11.25 0.89
N LEU A 285 -5.15 -10.17 1.65
CA LEU A 285 -4.26 -9.90 2.78
C LEU A 285 -5.05 -10.15 4.07
N TYR A 286 -4.49 -10.92 4.98
CA TYR A 286 -5.14 -11.32 6.22
C TYR A 286 -4.55 -10.58 7.41
N GLU A 287 -5.40 -9.87 8.15
CA GLU A 287 -5.06 -9.22 9.43
C GLU A 287 -3.74 -8.43 9.39
N VAL A 288 -3.57 -7.61 8.38
CA VAL A 288 -2.37 -6.80 8.19
C VAL A 288 -2.49 -5.50 8.97
N ASP A 289 -1.41 -5.10 9.64
CA ASP A 289 -1.26 -3.77 10.22
C ASP A 289 -0.93 -2.76 9.10
N PRO A 290 -1.83 -1.81 8.77
CA PRO A 290 -1.61 -0.84 7.71
C PRO A 290 -0.38 0.05 7.93
N SER A 291 -0.03 0.35 9.18
CA SER A 291 1.14 1.17 9.52
C SER A 291 2.44 0.47 9.16
N SER A 292 2.46 -0.86 9.23
CA SER A 292 3.62 -1.70 8.90
C SER A 292 3.91 -1.77 7.39
N LEU A 293 2.93 -1.45 6.54
CA LEU A 293 3.06 -1.49 5.09
C LEU A 293 3.94 -0.35 4.51
N GLY A 294 4.23 0.67 5.30
CA GLY A 294 5.09 1.78 4.88
C GLY A 294 4.41 2.82 3.99
N PHE A 295 3.07 2.87 3.98
CA PHE A 295 2.27 3.86 3.25
C PHE A 295 2.22 5.23 3.94
N GLY A 296 2.78 5.35 5.14
CA GLY A 296 2.63 6.53 5.97
C GLY A 296 1.29 6.60 6.69
N VAL A 297 0.46 5.58 6.58
CA VAL A 297 -0.76 5.42 7.35
C VAL A 297 -0.39 5.14 8.81
N LYS A 298 -1.05 5.81 9.73
CA LYS A 298 -0.82 5.65 11.19
C LYS A 298 -1.92 4.83 11.87
N ILE A 299 -2.50 3.90 11.16
CA ILE A 299 -3.51 2.97 11.68
C ILE A 299 -2.81 1.66 11.93
N SER A 300 -2.80 1.20 13.17
CA SER A 300 -2.19 -0.08 13.60
C SER A 300 -3.21 -1.19 13.83
N ASP A 301 -4.51 -0.87 13.76
CA ASP A 301 -5.56 -1.86 13.88
C ASP A 301 -5.56 -2.78 12.66
N ARG A 302 -5.77 -4.07 12.90
CA ARG A 302 -5.63 -5.10 11.88
C ARG A 302 -6.73 -5.02 10.84
N MET A 303 -6.35 -5.08 9.57
CA MET A 303 -7.27 -5.10 8.46
C MET A 303 -7.13 -6.37 7.61
N THR A 304 -8.24 -6.84 7.08
CA THR A 304 -8.29 -7.82 6.00
C THR A 304 -8.69 -7.10 4.73
N LEU A 305 -7.89 -7.29 3.66
CA LEU A 305 -8.12 -6.69 2.36
C LEU A 305 -8.30 -7.79 1.32
N GLN A 306 -9.44 -7.81 0.66
CA GLN A 306 -9.65 -8.58 -0.56
C GLN A 306 -9.62 -7.61 -1.73
N ALA A 307 -8.78 -7.85 -2.72
CA ALA A 307 -8.63 -6.97 -3.87
C ALA A 307 -8.43 -7.78 -5.17
N HIS A 308 -8.92 -7.22 -6.25
CA HIS A 308 -8.78 -7.73 -7.61
C HIS A 308 -8.11 -6.65 -8.46
N PHE A 309 -7.03 -7.01 -9.14
CA PHE A 309 -6.19 -6.11 -9.94
C PHE A 309 -6.26 -6.50 -11.40
N THR A 310 -6.54 -5.53 -12.25
CA THR A 310 -6.61 -5.72 -13.71
C THR A 310 -5.84 -4.63 -14.45
N GLY A 311 -5.51 -4.90 -15.71
CA GLY A 311 -4.85 -3.97 -16.62
C GLY A 311 -3.32 -4.11 -16.63
N PRO A 312 -2.60 -3.12 -17.16
CA PRO A 312 -1.15 -3.22 -17.30
C PRO A 312 -0.43 -3.51 -15.99
N VAL A 313 0.45 -4.51 -15.95
CA VAL A 313 1.22 -4.89 -14.75
C VAL A 313 1.93 -3.69 -14.13
N ALA A 314 2.37 -2.76 -14.97
CA ALA A 314 3.01 -1.54 -14.56
C ALA A 314 2.06 -0.53 -13.92
N ARG A 315 0.76 -0.59 -14.25
CA ARG A 315 -0.27 0.35 -13.81
C ARG A 315 -1.60 -0.39 -13.56
N PRO A 316 -1.64 -1.31 -12.61
CA PRO A 316 -2.87 -2.05 -12.35
C PRO A 316 -3.93 -1.14 -11.72
N VAL A 317 -5.17 -1.40 -12.08
CA VAL A 317 -6.35 -0.86 -11.40
C VAL A 317 -6.81 -1.91 -10.40
N GLY A 318 -7.03 -1.50 -9.15
CA GLY A 318 -7.46 -2.38 -8.07
C GLY A 318 -8.87 -2.06 -7.61
N ARG A 319 -9.67 -3.09 -7.36
CA ARG A 319 -10.97 -2.98 -6.70
C ARG A 319 -11.04 -3.99 -5.59
N GLY A 320 -11.64 -3.61 -4.46
CA GLY A 320 -11.64 -4.54 -3.34
C GLY A 320 -12.55 -4.10 -2.21
N ILE A 321 -12.49 -4.91 -1.14
CA ILE A 321 -13.22 -4.70 0.10
C ILE A 321 -12.20 -4.72 1.23
N VAL A 322 -12.29 -3.76 2.12
CA VAL A 322 -11.54 -3.71 3.36
C VAL A 322 -12.46 -4.02 4.53
N LYS A 323 -12.00 -4.86 5.43
CA LYS A 323 -12.68 -5.18 6.68
C LYS A 323 -11.71 -4.97 7.85
N MET A 324 -12.21 -4.31 8.92
CA MET A 324 -11.51 -4.20 10.20
C MET A 324 -12.52 -4.48 11.31
N ASP A 325 -12.16 -5.30 12.28
CA ASP A 325 -13.03 -5.57 13.44
C ASP A 325 -13.05 -4.37 14.39
N GLU A 326 -11.93 -3.67 14.50
CA GLU A 326 -11.78 -2.42 15.25
C GLU A 326 -10.96 -1.41 14.45
N LEU A 327 -11.26 -0.13 14.59
CA LEU A 327 -10.48 0.98 14.08
C LEU A 327 -10.45 2.10 15.12
N ASN A 328 -9.28 2.34 15.67
CA ASN A 328 -9.04 3.34 16.70
C ASN A 328 -8.34 4.57 16.10
N ILE A 329 -9.04 5.67 16.05
CA ILE A 329 -8.48 6.97 15.71
C ILE A 329 -8.69 7.91 16.90
N PRO A 330 -7.92 9.01 17.04
CA PRO A 330 -8.08 9.91 18.16
C PRO A 330 -9.54 10.34 18.38
N ALA A 331 -10.06 10.13 19.57
CA ALA A 331 -11.44 10.40 20.00
C ALA A 331 -12.55 9.53 19.37
N LEU A 332 -12.25 8.60 18.48
CA LEU A 332 -13.26 7.75 17.84
C LEU A 332 -12.83 6.28 17.85
N ARG A 333 -13.71 5.40 18.32
CA ARG A 333 -13.52 3.96 18.28
C ARG A 333 -14.63 3.33 17.47
N PHE A 334 -14.27 2.85 16.30
CA PHE A 334 -15.16 2.17 15.40
C PHE A 334 -15.04 0.66 15.55
N THR A 335 -16.16 -0.04 15.36
CA THR A 335 -16.19 -1.50 15.26
C THR A 335 -16.91 -1.91 13.98
N ASP A 336 -16.67 -3.13 13.52
CA ASP A 336 -17.30 -3.71 12.33
C ASP A 336 -17.15 -2.83 11.09
N VAL A 337 -15.95 -2.31 10.87
CA VAL A 337 -15.64 -1.47 9.70
C VAL A 337 -15.62 -2.31 8.44
N LEU A 338 -16.44 -1.93 7.47
CA LEU A 338 -16.51 -2.54 6.16
C LEU A 338 -16.60 -1.44 5.10
N GLY A 339 -15.80 -1.53 4.05
CA GLY A 339 -15.83 -0.55 2.97
C GLY A 339 -15.30 -1.08 1.66
N SER A 340 -15.73 -0.46 0.57
CA SER A 340 -15.19 -0.70 -0.77
C SER A 340 -13.95 0.16 -0.98
N ILE A 341 -12.96 -0.39 -1.68
CA ILE A 341 -11.73 0.31 -2.03
C ILE A 341 -11.50 0.23 -3.54
N TYR A 342 -11.18 1.36 -4.12
CA TYR A 342 -10.73 1.49 -5.49
C TYR A 342 -9.33 2.09 -5.51
N TYR A 343 -8.46 1.50 -6.30
CA TYR A 343 -7.07 1.92 -6.45
C TYR A 343 -6.74 2.20 -7.90
N GLU A 344 -6.30 3.39 -8.18
CA GLU A 344 -5.73 3.77 -9.46
C GLU A 344 -4.72 4.91 -9.24
N ASP A 345 -3.55 4.79 -9.86
CA ASP A 345 -2.59 5.89 -9.99
C ASP A 345 -2.16 6.59 -8.68
N ALA A 346 -1.88 5.84 -7.62
CA ALA A 346 -1.59 6.30 -6.26
C ALA A 346 -2.78 6.86 -5.48
N LEU A 347 -3.94 6.89 -6.09
CA LEU A 347 -5.16 7.31 -5.44
C LEU A 347 -5.87 6.07 -4.91
N LEU A 348 -6.12 6.04 -3.62
CA LEU A 348 -7.03 5.12 -2.95
C LEU A 348 -8.33 5.87 -2.70
N GLN A 349 -9.42 5.37 -3.25
CA GLN A 349 -10.75 5.86 -2.98
C GLN A 349 -11.50 4.85 -2.11
N PHE A 350 -12.15 5.35 -1.09
CA PHE A 350 -12.99 4.56 -0.20
C PHE A 350 -14.44 4.96 -0.41
N SER A 351 -15.30 4.00 -0.63
CA SER A 351 -16.75 4.22 -0.77
C SER A 351 -17.51 3.23 0.10
N ASP A 352 -18.72 3.63 0.45
CA ASP A 352 -19.64 2.80 1.22
C ASP A 352 -19.04 2.24 2.51
N VAL A 353 -18.12 3.02 3.12
CA VAL A 353 -17.54 2.62 4.40
C VAL A 353 -18.62 2.72 5.47
N SER A 354 -18.89 1.61 6.13
CA SER A 354 -19.84 1.52 7.23
C SER A 354 -19.14 1.01 8.49
N ALA A 355 -19.49 1.57 9.62
CA ALA A 355 -18.97 1.16 10.91
C ALA A 355 -19.97 1.41 12.03
N ALA A 356 -19.82 0.72 13.16
CA ALA A 356 -20.51 1.04 14.39
C ALA A 356 -19.64 1.93 15.27
N VAL A 357 -20.19 2.96 15.87
CA VAL A 357 -19.51 3.86 16.78
C VAL A 357 -20.47 4.42 17.82
N TYR A 358 -20.09 4.42 19.09
CA TYR A 358 -20.89 4.94 20.19
C TYR A 358 -22.34 4.46 20.24
N GLY A 359 -22.60 3.22 19.82
CA GLY A 359 -23.93 2.64 19.80
C GLY A 359 -24.81 3.06 18.60
N GLY A 360 -24.30 3.91 17.74
CA GLY A 360 -24.91 4.32 16.48
C GLY A 360 -24.17 3.73 15.26
N ARG A 361 -24.48 4.24 14.08
CA ARG A 361 -23.87 3.85 12.82
C ARG A 361 -23.15 5.05 12.20
N PHE A 362 -22.04 4.77 11.54
CA PHE A 362 -21.28 5.76 10.80
C PHE A 362 -21.09 5.30 9.36
N LEU A 363 -21.32 6.20 8.42
CA LEU A 363 -21.09 6.01 7.00
C LEU A 363 -20.04 7.00 6.54
N ALA A 364 -19.09 6.57 5.73
CA ALA A 364 -18.04 7.44 5.24
C ALA A 364 -17.65 7.12 3.79
N SER A 365 -17.09 8.13 3.14
CA SER A 365 -16.38 8.00 1.87
C SER A 365 -15.17 8.94 1.88
N GLY A 366 -14.21 8.67 1.02
CA GLY A 366 -13.03 9.52 0.98
C GLY A 366 -11.98 9.05 0.01
N GLU A 367 -10.86 9.74 0.03
CA GLU A 367 -9.71 9.44 -0.81
C GLU A 367 -8.40 9.64 -0.05
N TYR A 368 -7.38 8.90 -0.42
CA TYR A 368 -6.03 9.01 0.09
C TYR A 368 -5.02 8.93 -1.04
N ASN A 369 -4.21 9.95 -1.20
CA ASN A 369 -3.12 9.97 -2.15
C ASN A 369 -1.82 9.49 -1.49
N ILE A 370 -1.33 8.34 -1.94
CA ILE A 370 -0.16 7.68 -1.33
C ILE A 370 1.13 8.49 -1.52
N ASP A 371 1.24 9.28 -2.59
CA ASP A 371 2.43 10.07 -2.89
C ASP A 371 2.55 11.33 -2.06
N THR A 372 1.46 12.06 -1.98
CA THR A 372 1.40 13.35 -1.27
C THR A 372 0.96 13.19 0.17
N ARG A 373 0.39 12.02 0.55
CA ARG A 373 -0.29 11.79 1.82
C ARG A 373 -1.50 12.70 2.03
N TYR A 374 -1.95 13.37 0.98
CA TYR A 374 -3.22 14.08 1.01
C TYR A 374 -4.35 13.10 1.23
N TYR A 375 -5.27 13.45 2.10
CA TYR A 375 -6.52 12.73 2.23
C TYR A 375 -7.69 13.68 2.45
N ARG A 376 -8.83 13.22 2.01
CA ARG A 376 -10.14 13.82 2.25
C ARG A 376 -11.09 12.72 2.67
N LEU A 377 -11.91 13.01 3.66
CA LEU A 377 -12.92 12.09 4.18
C LEU A 377 -14.18 12.87 4.50
N ASP A 378 -15.31 12.37 4.04
CA ASP A 378 -16.65 12.83 4.35
C ASP A 378 -17.36 11.72 5.12
N GLY A 379 -18.02 12.05 6.23
CA GLY A 379 -18.68 11.09 7.09
C GLY A 379 -19.99 11.57 7.66
N HIS A 380 -20.92 10.63 7.86
CA HIS A 380 -22.20 10.84 8.48
C HIS A 380 -22.43 9.82 9.59
N GLY A 381 -22.66 10.31 10.80
CA GLY A 381 -23.00 9.50 11.95
C GLY A 381 -24.46 9.62 12.32
N ALA A 382 -25.14 8.51 12.53
CA ALA A 382 -26.55 8.47 12.91
C ALA A 382 -26.73 7.75 14.25
N ALA A 383 -27.59 8.32 15.09
CA ALA A 383 -27.94 7.77 16.41
C ALA A 383 -26.75 7.54 17.36
N LEU A 384 -25.73 8.39 17.29
CA LEU A 384 -24.56 8.33 18.15
C LEU A 384 -24.92 8.66 19.58
N GLN A 385 -24.66 7.80 20.53
CA GLN A 385 -24.99 8.03 21.94
C GLN A 385 -23.98 8.98 22.58
N ALA A 386 -24.40 10.15 23.00
CA ALA A 386 -23.54 11.20 23.55
C ALA A 386 -22.86 10.78 24.86
N ASP A 387 -23.51 9.99 25.69
CA ASP A 387 -22.95 9.43 26.94
C ASP A 387 -21.79 8.46 26.70
N LYS A 388 -21.83 7.74 25.57
CA LYS A 388 -20.74 6.85 25.15
C LYS A 388 -19.60 7.61 24.48
N ALA A 389 -19.92 8.67 23.71
CA ALA A 389 -18.93 9.53 23.05
C ALA A 389 -18.17 10.40 24.07
N LEU A 390 -18.85 10.88 25.09
CA LEU A 390 -18.34 11.78 26.12
C LEU A 390 -18.60 11.21 27.53
N PRO A 391 -17.86 10.18 27.94
CA PRO A 391 -18.05 9.57 29.25
C PRO A 391 -17.88 10.60 30.37
N GLY A 392 -18.87 10.68 31.27
CA GLY A 392 -18.86 11.63 32.39
C GLY A 392 -19.43 13.02 32.08
N SER A 393 -19.80 13.33 30.85
CA SER A 393 -20.44 14.59 30.47
C SER A 393 -21.85 14.77 31.06
N ARG A 394 -22.49 13.68 31.48
CA ARG A 394 -23.89 13.63 31.92
C ARG A 394 -24.90 14.07 30.86
N LEU A 395 -24.47 14.06 29.57
CA LEU A 395 -25.29 14.34 28.42
C LEU A 395 -25.83 13.02 27.88
N THR A 396 -27.15 12.90 27.80
CA THR A 396 -27.84 11.71 27.28
C THR A 396 -28.74 12.14 26.12
N CYS A 397 -28.31 11.86 24.91
CA CYS A 397 -29.11 12.06 23.69
C CYS A 397 -28.48 11.23 22.55
N ALA A 398 -29.28 11.01 21.52
CA ALA A 398 -28.78 10.48 20.25
C ALA A 398 -28.43 11.63 19.31
N VAL A 399 -27.21 11.62 18.79
CA VAL A 399 -26.65 12.68 17.95
C VAL A 399 -26.51 12.20 16.52
N GLU A 400 -26.91 13.02 15.56
CA GLU A 400 -26.50 12.95 14.18
C GLU A 400 -25.29 13.87 13.98
N LEU A 401 -24.30 13.40 13.22
CA LEU A 401 -23.02 14.08 13.02
C LEU A 401 -22.66 14.06 11.54
N ASP A 402 -22.44 15.21 10.95
CA ASP A 402 -21.79 15.35 9.65
C ASP A 402 -20.36 15.85 9.86
N ILE A 403 -19.39 15.17 9.26
CA ILE A 403 -17.97 15.49 9.42
C ILE A 403 -17.27 15.53 8.07
N HIS A 404 -16.49 16.54 7.87
CA HIS A 404 -15.54 16.65 6.77
C HIS A 404 -14.13 16.77 7.34
N MET A 405 -13.22 15.93 6.84
CA MET A 405 -11.82 15.95 7.25
C MET A 405 -10.92 16.01 6.02
N GLU A 406 -9.96 16.91 6.05
CA GLU A 406 -8.96 17.08 5.00
C GLU A 406 -7.58 17.26 5.61
N SER A 407 -6.56 16.67 5.01
CA SER A 407 -5.17 16.85 5.39
C SER A 407 -4.27 16.97 4.17
N LYS A 408 -3.39 17.96 4.19
CA LYS A 408 -2.38 18.20 3.14
C LYS A 408 -1.06 17.44 3.39
N GLY A 409 -1.13 16.30 4.07
CA GLY A 409 0.00 15.39 4.24
C GLY A 409 0.68 15.43 5.61
N SER A 410 0.26 16.32 6.52
CA SER A 410 0.75 16.33 7.91
C SER A 410 -0.39 16.53 8.91
N PRO A 411 -0.24 16.02 10.15
CA PRO A 411 -1.23 16.23 11.21
C PRO A 411 -1.49 17.71 11.52
N GLN A 412 -0.48 18.57 11.38
CA GLN A 412 -0.58 20.01 11.61
C GLN A 412 -1.44 20.73 10.55
N GLN A 413 -1.56 20.13 9.38
CA GLN A 413 -2.35 20.63 8.24
C GLN A 413 -3.69 19.93 8.12
N THR A 414 -4.09 19.18 9.15
CA THR A 414 -5.39 18.53 9.18
C THR A 414 -6.44 19.52 9.64
N ILE A 415 -7.49 19.65 8.84
CA ILE A 415 -8.68 20.43 9.12
C ILE A 415 -9.84 19.44 9.25
N CYS A 416 -10.65 19.61 10.27
CA CYS A 416 -11.84 18.82 10.48
C CYS A 416 -12.99 19.76 10.86
N TYR A 417 -14.08 19.71 10.13
CA TYR A 417 -15.25 20.54 10.43
C TYR A 417 -16.54 19.78 10.15
N GLY A 418 -17.62 20.27 10.70
CA GLY A 418 -18.90 19.62 10.52
C GLY A 418 -20.00 20.23 11.37
N SER A 419 -21.12 19.53 11.41
CA SER A 419 -22.27 19.90 12.21
C SER A 419 -22.80 18.69 12.97
N PHE A 420 -23.45 18.96 14.07
CA PHE A 420 -24.14 17.94 14.85
C PHE A 420 -25.50 18.43 15.29
N ARG A 421 -26.42 17.50 15.41
CA ARG A 421 -27.75 17.74 15.92
C ARG A 421 -28.27 16.55 16.70
N SER A 422 -29.10 16.81 17.69
CA SER A 422 -29.83 15.76 18.41
C SER A 422 -31.31 16.06 18.43
N GLY A 423 -32.11 15.05 18.69
CA GLY A 423 -33.46 15.21 19.19
C GLY A 423 -33.47 15.51 20.68
N ASP A 424 -34.55 15.10 21.35
CA ASP A 424 -34.72 15.24 22.78
C ASP A 424 -33.64 14.49 23.57
N GLY A 425 -33.34 15.04 24.75
CA GLY A 425 -32.32 14.49 25.61
C GLY A 425 -32.30 15.14 26.97
N HIS A 426 -31.27 14.81 27.74
CA HIS A 426 -31.10 15.32 29.12
C HIS A 426 -29.64 15.72 29.33
N TYR A 427 -29.45 16.85 29.97
CA TYR A 427 -28.19 17.19 30.61
C TYR A 427 -28.38 17.06 32.12
N HIS A 428 -27.80 16.02 32.70
CA HIS A 428 -28.06 15.62 34.08
C HIS A 428 -29.56 15.32 34.28
N LEU A 429 -30.26 16.18 35.01
CA LEU A 429 -31.72 16.11 35.26
C LEU A 429 -32.53 17.10 34.43
N LEU A 430 -31.89 17.93 33.62
CA LEU A 430 -32.53 18.96 32.81
C LEU A 430 -32.85 18.45 31.42
N PRO A 431 -34.13 18.31 31.06
CA PRO A 431 -34.52 17.89 29.74
C PRO A 431 -34.34 19.05 28.73
N PHE A 432 -33.98 18.69 27.50
CA PHE A 432 -33.98 19.60 26.34
C PHE A 432 -34.69 18.94 25.16
N ALA A 433 -35.24 19.74 24.25
CA ALA A 433 -35.96 19.27 23.07
C ALA A 433 -35.02 18.92 21.92
N TRP A 434 -33.97 19.68 21.75
CA TRP A 434 -32.91 19.44 20.78
C TRP A 434 -31.65 20.22 21.10
N LEU A 435 -30.55 19.75 20.54
CA LEU A 435 -29.23 20.36 20.60
C LEU A 435 -28.65 20.37 19.19
N SER A 436 -28.04 21.49 18.77
CA SER A 436 -27.31 21.56 17.49
C SER A 436 -26.10 22.46 17.60
N GLY A 437 -25.16 22.29 16.69
CA GLY A 437 -23.98 23.14 16.58
C GLY A 437 -23.12 22.75 15.40
N GLU A 438 -22.19 23.63 15.11
CA GLU A 438 -21.12 23.42 14.15
C GLU A 438 -19.79 23.37 14.89
N PHE A 439 -18.83 22.66 14.31
CA PHE A 439 -17.48 22.60 14.85
C PHE A 439 -16.44 22.78 13.75
N TYR A 440 -15.32 23.34 14.13
CA TYR A 440 -14.14 23.49 13.29
C TYR A 440 -12.90 23.19 14.13
N ASN A 441 -12.12 22.21 13.72
CA ASN A 441 -10.93 21.75 14.42
C ASN A 441 -9.70 21.86 13.54
N THR A 442 -8.65 22.46 14.09
CA THR A 442 -7.29 22.46 13.54
C THR A 442 -6.35 22.03 14.66
N TYR A 443 -5.50 21.08 14.41
CA TYR A 443 -4.48 20.47 15.29
C TYR A 443 -4.71 20.62 16.83
N HIS A 444 -4.65 21.85 17.40
CA HIS A 444 -4.84 22.12 18.82
C HIS A 444 -6.00 23.07 19.12
N ASN A 445 -6.82 23.39 18.14
CA ASN A 445 -7.83 24.42 18.28
C ASN A 445 -9.18 23.92 17.78
N LEU A 446 -10.03 23.53 18.71
CA LEU A 446 -11.43 23.15 18.45
C LEU A 446 -12.34 24.33 18.75
N ARG A 447 -13.11 24.76 17.76
CA ARG A 447 -14.10 25.84 17.88
C ARG A 447 -15.47 25.28 17.61
N PHE A 448 -16.43 25.75 18.37
CA PHE A 448 -17.84 25.51 18.12
C PHE A 448 -18.51 26.83 17.78
N SER A 449 -19.38 26.82 16.80
CA SER A 449 -20.22 27.93 16.35
C SER A 449 -21.67 27.48 16.27
N ALA A 450 -22.56 28.45 16.25
CA ALA A 450 -24.01 28.22 16.17
C ALA A 450 -24.52 27.13 17.16
N LEU A 451 -23.93 27.09 18.35
CA LEU A 451 -24.34 26.12 19.38
C LEU A 451 -25.68 26.58 19.96
N ASN A 452 -26.68 25.72 19.83
CA ASN A 452 -28.04 25.97 20.29
C ASN A 452 -28.54 24.80 21.12
N ILE A 453 -29.17 25.08 22.24
CA ILE A 453 -29.85 24.11 23.10
C ILE A 453 -31.27 24.62 23.35
N GLN A 454 -32.28 23.90 22.85
CA GLN A 454 -33.68 24.23 23.08
C GLN A 454 -34.18 23.54 24.34
N MET A 455 -34.47 24.32 25.34
CA MET A 455 -35.20 23.90 26.55
C MET A 455 -36.69 24.09 26.38
N ALA A 456 -37.51 23.63 27.33
CA ALA A 456 -38.95 23.71 27.25
C ALA A 456 -39.49 25.15 27.08
N ALA A 457 -38.90 26.14 27.73
CA ALA A 457 -39.38 27.53 27.76
C ALA A 457 -38.37 28.57 27.24
N PHE A 458 -37.17 28.16 26.85
CA PHE A 458 -36.13 29.09 26.40
C PHE A 458 -35.07 28.37 25.58
N ARG A 459 -34.30 29.13 24.83
CA ARG A 459 -33.15 28.66 24.05
C ARG A 459 -31.87 29.26 24.60
N ILE A 460 -30.88 28.43 24.77
CA ILE A 460 -29.50 28.84 25.05
C ILE A 460 -28.72 28.80 23.75
N SER A 461 -28.08 29.90 23.39
CA SER A 461 -27.22 29.92 22.17
C SER A 461 -25.87 30.56 22.48
N THR A 462 -24.82 30.10 21.78
CA THR A 462 -23.51 30.76 21.77
C THR A 462 -22.87 30.55 20.39
N ASP A 463 -22.26 31.64 19.90
CA ASP A 463 -21.56 31.64 18.60
C ASP A 463 -20.05 31.41 18.73
N ALA A 464 -19.52 31.41 19.95
CA ALA A 464 -18.10 31.35 20.18
C ALA A 464 -17.72 30.56 21.44
N LEU A 465 -17.57 29.24 21.27
CA LEU A 465 -16.96 28.37 22.26
C LEU A 465 -15.71 27.76 21.63
N ALA A 466 -14.57 27.89 22.29
CA ALA A 466 -13.32 27.31 21.76
C ALA A 466 -12.55 26.58 22.86
N ILE A 467 -11.91 25.50 22.46
CA ILE A 467 -10.92 24.78 23.27
C ILE A 467 -9.58 24.90 22.56
N LYS A 468 -8.67 25.66 23.15
CA LYS A 468 -7.32 25.84 22.63
C LYS A 468 -6.32 25.34 23.67
N ASP A 469 -5.46 24.41 23.30
CA ASP A 469 -4.46 23.77 24.16
C ASP A 469 -5.06 23.29 25.52
N GLY A 470 -6.27 22.70 25.44
CA GLY A 470 -7.01 22.20 26.60
C GLY A 470 -7.68 23.28 27.47
N LYS A 471 -7.57 24.56 27.11
CA LYS A 471 -8.24 25.68 27.82
C LYS A 471 -9.55 26.01 27.12
N LEU A 472 -10.65 25.91 27.84
CA LEU A 472 -11.98 26.33 27.38
C LEU A 472 -12.11 27.85 27.44
N THR A 473 -12.51 28.45 26.32
CA THR A 473 -12.90 29.87 26.23
C THR A 473 -14.31 29.95 25.67
N MET A 474 -15.14 30.77 26.28
CA MET A 474 -16.51 31.03 25.88
C MET A 474 -16.73 32.55 25.90
N LYS A 475 -17.28 33.10 24.83
CA LYS A 475 -17.41 34.56 24.73
C LYS A 475 -18.77 35.02 25.20
N GLU A 476 -19.83 34.58 24.59
CA GLU A 476 -21.15 35.14 24.77
C GLU A 476 -22.18 34.02 24.87
N ILE A 477 -23.05 34.10 25.86
CA ILE A 477 -24.20 33.19 25.97
C ILE A 477 -25.45 34.05 25.95
N ARG A 478 -26.37 33.72 25.05
CA ARG A 478 -27.67 34.35 24.94
C ARG A 478 -28.76 33.39 25.37
N LEU A 479 -29.67 33.93 26.16
CA LEU A 479 -30.90 33.26 26.55
C LEU A 479 -32.05 33.96 25.82
N THR A 480 -32.81 33.24 25.01
CA THR A 480 -33.98 33.76 24.28
C THR A 480 -35.21 32.98 24.64
N ASP A 481 -36.38 33.60 24.56
CA ASP A 481 -37.68 32.92 24.69
C ASP A 481 -38.02 32.10 23.42
N GLU A 482 -39.19 31.48 23.42
CA GLU A 482 -39.67 30.70 22.26
C GLU A 482 -39.93 31.60 21.03
N GLU A 483 -40.20 32.89 21.22
CA GLU A 483 -40.46 33.88 20.17
C GLU A 483 -39.15 34.49 19.63
N GLY A 484 -38.01 34.18 20.24
CA GLY A 484 -36.67 34.65 19.84
C GLY A 484 -36.28 35.97 20.49
N ASN A 485 -37.05 36.52 21.48
CA ASN A 485 -36.69 37.72 22.20
C ASN A 485 -35.60 37.44 23.20
N LEU A 486 -34.62 38.33 23.31
CA LEU A 486 -33.50 38.21 24.21
C LEU A 486 -33.99 38.37 25.66
N LEU A 487 -33.88 37.34 26.47
CA LEU A 487 -34.21 37.33 27.87
C LEU A 487 -32.99 37.77 28.72
N ARG A 488 -31.81 37.26 28.33
CA ARG A 488 -30.57 37.58 29.05
C ARG A 488 -29.36 37.31 28.13
N GLU A 489 -28.38 38.16 28.27
CA GLU A 489 -27.05 37.99 27.70
C GLU A 489 -26.03 37.93 28.84
N TRP A 490 -25.10 37.02 28.73
CA TRP A 490 -24.03 36.86 29.71
C TRP A 490 -22.70 36.82 28.97
N GLU A 491 -21.84 37.76 29.35
CA GLU A 491 -20.45 37.77 28.94
C GLU A 491 -19.59 37.26 30.10
N PRO A 492 -18.69 36.28 29.86
CA PRO A 492 -17.77 35.87 30.89
C PRO A 492 -16.91 37.06 31.30
N PRO A 493 -16.60 37.22 32.60
CA PRO A 493 -15.75 38.31 33.06
C PRO A 493 -14.42 38.25 32.30
N ALA A 494 -14.00 39.40 31.76
CA ALA A 494 -12.68 39.52 31.13
C ALA A 494 -11.64 39.06 32.15
N ARG A 495 -10.85 38.04 31.75
CA ARG A 495 -9.74 37.59 32.59
C ARG A 495 -8.81 38.77 32.81
N ARG A 496 -8.61 39.20 34.03
CA ARG A 496 -7.49 40.08 34.34
C ARG A 496 -6.22 39.31 34.00
N ASP A 497 -5.43 39.89 33.11
CA ASP A 497 -4.06 39.41 32.82
C ASP A 497 -3.18 39.83 34.04
N ASP A 498 -3.33 39.13 35.14
CA ASP A 498 -2.52 39.30 36.36
C ASP A 498 -1.45 38.21 36.45
N ASP A 499 -0.78 37.88 35.38
CA ASP A 499 0.39 36.97 35.39
C ASP A 499 1.52 37.52 34.47
N ASP A 500 1.87 38.82 34.67
CA ASP A 500 3.16 39.36 34.32
C ASP A 500 3.88 39.79 35.60
N GLU A 501 4.49 38.80 36.30
CA GLU A 501 5.64 39.01 37.20
C GLU A 501 6.56 37.78 37.14
#